data_89b5eb9d781c70c9ddbfb09e2c0e2067
#
_entry.id   89b5eb9d781c70c9ddbfb09e2c0e2067
#
_cell.length_a   1.000
_cell.length_b   1.000
_cell.length_c   1.000
_cell.angle_alpha   90.00
_cell.angle_beta   90.00
_cell.angle_gamma   90.00
#
_symmetry.space_group_name_H-M   'P 1'
#
loop_
_entity.id
_entity.type
_entity.pdbx_description
1 polymer ?
#
loop_
_entity_poly.entity_id
_entity_poly.type
_entity_poly.pdbx_seq_one_letter_code
_entity_poly.pdbx_strand_id
1 'polypeptide(L)'
;MTLIRFRPFAQDLSRDLTDIQTQMNRLFDNFVGQPTSPAPAERVWAPAADMYETKNEVVITAELPGLSEKDIHLSITGDLLTIQGERRWSGEVQDASHYRRERSFGKFERTFSLPMPVESGQVKATYRDGVLTVKLPKAEEIKSKDIKIEAV
;
A
#
# COMPACT_ATOMS: atom_id res chain seq x y z
N MET A 1 -55.04 37.69 4.22
CA MET A 1 -54.38 37.66 2.89
C MET A 1 -52.90 37.48 3.14
N THR A 2 -52.39 36.24 3.05
CA THR A 2 -50.98 35.93 3.42
C THR A 2 -50.16 35.85 2.13
N LEU A 3 -49.21 36.79 1.99
CA LEU A 3 -48.31 36.83 0.83
C LEU A 3 -47.25 35.77 0.96
N ILE A 4 -47.26 34.76 0.09
CA ILE A 4 -46.23 33.76 -0.06
C ILE A 4 -45.07 34.41 -0.86
N ARG A 5 -43.95 34.61 -0.16
CA ARG A 5 -42.72 35.14 -0.76
C ARG A 5 -42.00 34.00 -1.49
N PHE A 6 -42.03 34.05 -2.82
CA PHE A 6 -41.30 33.14 -3.71
C PHE A 6 -39.80 33.43 -3.58
N ARG A 7 -38.99 32.47 -3.08
CA ARG A 7 -37.53 32.52 -3.13
C ARG A 7 -37.07 31.86 -4.41
N PRO A 8 -36.34 32.56 -5.29
CA PRO A 8 -35.78 31.93 -6.48
C PRO A 8 -34.68 30.97 -6.11
N PHE A 9 -34.78 29.76 -6.66
CA PHE A 9 -33.91 28.60 -6.48
C PHE A 9 -32.44 28.81 -6.96
N ALA A 10 -32.09 29.97 -7.47
CA ALA A 10 -30.80 30.25 -8.11
C ALA A 10 -29.67 30.68 -7.16
N GLN A 11 -29.92 30.84 -5.85
CA GLN A 11 -28.87 31.31 -4.92
C GLN A 11 -28.08 30.20 -4.23
N ASP A 12 -28.56 28.95 -4.24
CA ASP A 12 -27.83 27.82 -3.63
C ASP A 12 -26.86 27.15 -4.61
N LEU A 13 -27.17 27.18 -5.92
CA LEU A 13 -26.31 26.53 -6.93
C LEU A 13 -24.92 27.18 -7.08
N SER A 14 -24.81 28.48 -6.82
CA SER A 14 -23.54 29.22 -6.93
C SER A 14 -22.58 28.94 -5.76
N ARG A 15 -23.11 28.63 -4.57
CA ARG A 15 -22.29 28.23 -3.42
C ARG A 15 -21.75 26.82 -3.58
N ASP A 16 -22.58 25.88 -4.02
CA ASP A 16 -22.15 24.49 -4.25
C ASP A 16 -21.08 24.38 -5.36
N LEU A 17 -21.18 25.19 -6.42
CA LEU A 17 -20.18 25.26 -7.48
C LEU A 17 -18.83 25.84 -6.98
N THR A 18 -18.88 26.83 -6.10
CA THR A 18 -17.67 27.43 -5.51
C THR A 18 -16.97 26.48 -4.56
N ASP A 19 -17.72 25.68 -3.81
CA ASP A 19 -17.18 24.68 -2.90
C ASP A 19 -16.56 23.51 -3.67
N ILE A 20 -17.18 23.05 -4.75
CA ILE A 20 -16.64 22.04 -5.64
C ILE A 20 -15.35 22.53 -6.32
N GLN A 21 -15.34 23.79 -6.79
CA GLN A 21 -14.15 24.39 -7.40
C GLN A 21 -12.99 24.54 -6.41
N THR A 22 -13.30 24.89 -5.16
CA THR A 22 -12.30 24.99 -4.07
C THR A 22 -11.76 23.61 -3.69
N GLN A 23 -12.60 22.57 -3.65
CA GLN A 23 -12.16 21.20 -3.40
C GLN A 23 -11.33 20.65 -4.56
N MET A 24 -11.72 20.91 -5.81
CA MET A 24 -10.92 20.54 -6.99
C MET A 24 -9.56 21.26 -7.00
N ASN A 25 -9.50 22.55 -6.68
CA ASN A 25 -8.24 23.27 -6.59
C ASN A 25 -7.34 22.68 -5.48
N ARG A 26 -7.88 22.34 -4.31
CA ARG A 26 -7.12 21.66 -3.25
C ARG A 26 -6.61 20.28 -3.67
N LEU A 27 -7.40 19.53 -4.43
CA LEU A 27 -6.96 18.24 -4.99
C LEU A 27 -5.89 18.45 -6.07
N PHE A 28 -6.04 19.49 -6.90
CA PHE A 28 -5.07 19.83 -7.94
C PHE A 28 -3.75 20.37 -7.34
N ASP A 29 -3.81 21.20 -6.31
CA ASP A 29 -2.63 21.69 -5.57
C ASP A 29 -1.88 20.54 -4.88
N ASN A 30 -2.58 19.54 -4.38
CA ASN A 30 -1.99 18.31 -3.85
C ASN A 30 -1.38 17.41 -4.94
N PHE A 31 -1.87 17.49 -6.17
CA PHE A 31 -1.42 16.64 -7.29
C PHE A 31 -0.32 17.31 -8.13
N VAL A 32 -0.36 18.62 -8.31
CA VAL A 32 0.58 19.41 -9.15
C VAL A 32 1.71 20.04 -8.34
N GLY A 33 1.67 19.95 -7.00
CA GLY A 33 2.80 20.21 -6.12
C GLY A 33 3.41 21.60 -6.24
N GLN A 34 2.87 22.60 -5.52
CA GLN A 34 3.71 23.70 -5.06
C GLN A 34 4.25 23.35 -3.67
N PRO A 35 5.57 23.46 -3.45
CA PRO A 35 6.17 23.16 -2.16
C PRO A 35 5.99 24.34 -1.19
N THR A 36 4.91 24.38 -0.45
CA THR A 36 4.89 25.09 0.82
C THR A 36 5.32 24.10 1.89
N SER A 37 6.60 24.15 2.24
CA SER A 37 7.23 23.26 3.20
C SER A 37 6.65 23.39 4.61
N PRO A 38 6.08 22.30 5.15
CA PRO A 38 6.55 21.79 6.43
C PRO A 38 7.72 20.83 6.14
N ALA A 39 8.65 20.71 7.11
CA ALA A 39 9.81 19.83 6.99
C ALA A 39 9.43 18.48 6.33
N PRO A 40 10.28 17.91 5.47
CA PRO A 40 9.92 16.70 4.73
C PRO A 40 9.63 15.59 5.73
N ALA A 41 8.35 15.32 5.96
CA ALA A 41 7.95 14.06 6.53
C ALA A 41 8.60 13.00 5.63
N GLU A 42 9.45 12.14 6.20
CA GLU A 42 10.10 11.05 5.46
C GLU A 42 9.00 10.32 4.70
N ARG A 43 8.95 10.53 3.38
CA ARG A 43 7.94 9.88 2.55
C ARG A 43 8.24 8.38 2.53
N VAL A 44 7.47 7.64 3.30
CA VAL A 44 7.48 6.18 3.25
C VAL A 44 6.83 5.76 1.94
N TRP A 45 7.55 5.01 1.11
CA TRP A 45 7.01 4.49 -0.15
C TRP A 45 6.57 3.03 0.02
N ALA A 46 5.62 2.60 -0.79
CA ALA A 46 5.15 1.22 -0.79
C ALA A 46 5.67 0.49 -2.04
N PRO A 47 6.32 -0.68 -1.90
CA PRO A 47 6.75 -1.50 -3.02
C PRO A 47 5.55 -2.07 -3.79
N ALA A 48 5.69 -2.23 -5.12
CA ALA A 48 4.76 -3.02 -5.89
C ALA A 48 4.78 -4.47 -5.39
N ALA A 49 3.61 -5.06 -5.23
CA ALA A 49 3.51 -6.43 -4.73
C ALA A 49 2.18 -7.06 -5.11
N ASP A 50 2.21 -8.37 -5.26
CA ASP A 50 1.05 -9.23 -5.50
C ASP A 50 0.81 -10.15 -4.30
N MET A 51 -0.45 -10.46 -4.04
CA MET A 51 -0.86 -11.48 -3.08
C MET A 51 -1.83 -12.43 -3.77
N TYR A 52 -1.56 -13.72 -3.66
CA TYR A 52 -2.43 -14.76 -4.19
C TYR A 52 -2.48 -15.98 -3.26
N GLU A 53 -3.50 -16.77 -3.44
CA GLU A 53 -3.78 -17.96 -2.66
C GLU A 53 -3.61 -19.23 -3.50
N THR A 54 -3.01 -20.24 -2.89
CA THR A 54 -2.96 -21.61 -3.42
C THR A 54 -3.82 -22.52 -2.55
N LYS A 55 -3.87 -23.82 -2.88
CA LYS A 55 -4.58 -24.80 -2.04
C LYS A 55 -4.09 -24.81 -0.57
N ASN A 56 -2.78 -24.65 -0.34
CA ASN A 56 -2.16 -24.85 0.97
C ASN A 56 -1.55 -23.60 1.60
N GLU A 57 -1.33 -22.54 0.83
CA GLU A 57 -0.60 -21.35 1.31
C GLU A 57 -1.13 -20.06 0.68
N VAL A 58 -0.94 -18.95 1.36
CA VAL A 58 -0.98 -17.59 0.81
C VAL A 58 0.44 -17.23 0.41
N VAL A 59 0.60 -16.63 -0.76
CA VAL A 59 1.90 -16.20 -1.28
C VAL A 59 1.85 -14.70 -1.55
N ILE A 60 2.86 -13.99 -1.07
CA ILE A 60 3.05 -12.57 -1.34
C ILE A 60 4.39 -12.40 -2.04
N THR A 61 4.39 -11.70 -3.18
CA THR A 61 5.59 -11.31 -3.91
C THR A 61 5.71 -9.80 -3.92
N ALA A 62 6.89 -9.26 -3.60
CA ALA A 62 7.14 -7.82 -3.57
C ALA A 62 8.41 -7.47 -4.35
N GLU A 63 8.34 -6.39 -5.17
CA GLU A 63 9.45 -5.89 -5.94
C GLU A 63 10.31 -4.92 -5.12
N LEU A 64 11.51 -5.36 -4.77
CA LEU A 64 12.45 -4.64 -3.91
C LEU A 64 13.86 -4.57 -4.52
N PRO A 65 14.02 -4.20 -5.81
CA PRO A 65 15.33 -4.17 -6.46
C PRO A 65 16.28 -3.17 -5.80
N GLY A 66 17.57 -3.51 -5.76
CA GLY A 66 18.61 -2.63 -5.21
C GLY A 66 18.70 -2.63 -3.68
N LEU A 67 18.11 -3.63 -3.03
CA LEU A 67 18.23 -3.91 -1.60
C LEU A 67 19.07 -5.17 -1.38
N SER A 68 19.55 -5.35 -0.16
CA SER A 68 20.03 -6.63 0.35
C SER A 68 19.00 -7.24 1.31
N GLU A 69 19.11 -8.52 1.59
CA GLU A 69 18.22 -9.18 2.57
C GLU A 69 18.22 -8.51 3.95
N LYS A 70 19.36 -7.89 4.33
CA LYS A 70 19.53 -7.20 5.62
C LYS A 70 18.72 -5.89 5.71
N ASP A 71 18.35 -5.33 4.58
CA ASP A 71 17.60 -4.08 4.50
C ASP A 71 16.08 -4.32 4.52
N ILE A 72 15.64 -5.60 4.61
CA ILE A 72 14.24 -6.00 4.56
C ILE A 72 13.85 -6.66 5.88
N HIS A 73 12.80 -6.17 6.50
CA HIS A 73 12.23 -6.70 7.73
C HIS A 73 10.79 -7.16 7.49
N LEU A 74 10.48 -8.36 7.98
CA LEU A 74 9.15 -8.95 7.93
C LEU A 74 8.62 -9.14 9.33
N SER A 75 7.36 -8.81 9.54
CA SER A 75 6.66 -9.09 10.79
C SER A 75 5.22 -9.51 10.53
N ILE A 76 4.71 -10.40 11.39
CA ILE A 76 3.30 -10.82 11.41
C ILE A 76 2.74 -10.48 12.78
N THR A 77 1.63 -9.76 12.81
CA THR A 77 0.91 -9.43 14.02
C THR A 77 -0.58 -9.68 13.79
N GLY A 78 -1.12 -10.72 14.42
CA GLY A 78 -2.48 -11.18 14.15
C GLY A 78 -2.61 -11.64 12.69
N ASP A 79 -3.49 -10.96 11.95
CA ASP A 79 -3.77 -11.17 10.53
C ASP A 79 -3.01 -10.20 9.59
N LEU A 80 -2.07 -9.41 10.13
CA LEU A 80 -1.32 -8.42 9.35
C LEU A 80 0.12 -8.89 9.11
N LEU A 81 0.51 -9.00 7.83
CA LEU A 81 1.92 -9.12 7.42
C LEU A 81 2.43 -7.75 7.03
N THR A 82 3.50 -7.30 7.67
CA THR A 82 4.18 -6.04 7.33
C THR A 82 5.55 -6.31 6.73
N ILE A 83 5.83 -5.68 5.60
CA ILE A 83 7.12 -5.65 4.91
C ILE A 83 7.64 -4.23 5.03
N GLN A 84 8.80 -4.03 5.67
CA GLN A 84 9.39 -2.70 5.87
C GLN A 84 10.90 -2.74 5.67
N GLY A 85 11.49 -1.57 5.43
CA GLY A 85 12.93 -1.43 5.28
C GLY A 85 13.33 -0.07 4.76
N GLU A 86 14.58 0.03 4.26
CA GLU A 86 15.11 1.28 3.74
C GLU A 86 15.97 1.04 2.50
N ARG A 87 15.63 1.71 1.39
CA ARG A 87 16.49 1.75 0.20
C ARG A 87 17.37 2.99 0.24
N ARG A 88 18.65 2.78 0.51
CA ARG A 88 19.63 3.88 0.56
C ARG A 88 20.06 4.27 -0.82
N TRP A 89 20.34 5.56 -0.97
CA TRP A 89 21.00 6.07 -2.17
C TRP A 89 22.48 5.70 -2.14
N SER A 90 22.95 4.95 -3.12
CA SER A 90 24.36 4.55 -3.27
C SER A 90 25.09 5.32 -4.36
N GLY A 91 24.57 6.47 -4.79
CA GLY A 91 25.19 7.28 -5.85
C GLY A 91 26.42 8.01 -5.32
N GLU A 92 27.59 7.61 -5.77
CA GLU A 92 28.91 8.19 -5.41
C GLU A 92 29.24 9.52 -6.13
N VAL A 93 28.29 10.11 -6.85
CA VAL A 93 28.58 11.31 -7.63
C VAL A 93 28.27 12.55 -6.80
N GLN A 94 29.28 13.09 -6.13
CA GLN A 94 29.15 14.27 -5.25
C GLN A 94 28.68 15.54 -5.97
N ASP A 95 28.89 15.65 -7.28
CA ASP A 95 28.55 16.86 -8.09
C ASP A 95 27.60 16.57 -9.26
N ALA A 96 26.81 15.49 -9.19
CA ALA A 96 25.88 15.15 -10.26
C ALA A 96 24.61 16.02 -10.25
N SER A 97 24.39 16.73 -11.34
CA SER A 97 23.08 17.33 -11.62
C SER A 97 22.13 16.27 -12.14
N HIS A 98 21.05 16.00 -11.40
CA HIS A 98 20.04 15.05 -11.81
C HIS A 98 19.03 15.71 -12.73
N TYR A 99 18.95 15.28 -13.98
CA TYR A 99 17.91 15.70 -14.91
C TYR A 99 16.54 15.06 -14.60
N ARG A 100 16.54 13.83 -14.06
CA ARG A 100 15.32 13.09 -13.71
C ARG A 100 15.59 12.07 -12.60
N ARG A 101 14.69 11.99 -11.63
CA ARG A 101 14.77 11.07 -10.51
C ARG A 101 13.38 10.48 -10.25
N GLU A 102 13.15 9.27 -10.72
CA GLU A 102 11.86 8.57 -10.65
C GLU A 102 11.88 7.41 -9.64
N ARG A 103 13.06 6.84 -9.35
CA ARG A 103 13.17 5.74 -8.37
C ARG A 103 12.95 6.24 -6.95
N SER A 104 12.15 5.51 -6.18
CA SER A 104 11.92 5.78 -4.76
C SER A 104 13.10 5.32 -3.91
N PHE A 105 13.50 6.15 -2.95
CA PHE A 105 14.53 5.90 -1.95
C PHE A 105 14.00 6.26 -0.56
N GLY A 106 14.73 5.84 0.48
CA GLY A 106 14.34 6.03 1.86
C GLY A 106 13.53 4.85 2.39
N LYS A 107 12.83 5.07 3.47
CA LYS A 107 12.02 4.05 4.14
C LYS A 107 10.85 3.60 3.28
N PHE A 108 10.57 2.32 3.33
CA PHE A 108 9.38 1.73 2.73
C PHE A 108 8.64 0.88 3.74
N GLU A 109 7.33 0.81 3.56
CA GLU A 109 6.46 -0.05 4.35
C GLU A 109 5.26 -0.47 3.51
N ARG A 110 4.90 -1.73 3.61
CA ARG A 110 3.66 -2.25 3.06
C ARG A 110 3.07 -3.30 3.98
N THR A 111 1.80 -3.13 4.34
CA THR A 111 1.05 -4.05 5.19
C THR A 111 -0.03 -4.73 4.38
N PHE A 112 -0.17 -6.04 4.57
CA PHE A 112 -1.18 -6.89 3.95
C PHE A 112 -2.07 -7.48 5.04
N SER A 113 -3.39 -7.37 4.89
CA SER A 113 -4.33 -8.14 5.68
C SER A 113 -4.44 -9.53 5.07
N LEU A 114 -4.11 -10.56 5.85
CA LEU A 114 -4.18 -11.93 5.40
C LEU A 114 -5.66 -12.37 5.39
N PRO A 115 -6.12 -12.98 4.29
CA PRO A 115 -7.54 -13.34 4.13
C PRO A 115 -7.98 -14.49 5.04
N MET A 116 -7.02 -15.16 5.68
CA MET A 116 -7.25 -16.31 6.56
C MET A 116 -6.11 -16.51 7.55
N PRO A 117 -6.33 -17.22 8.66
CA PRO A 117 -5.27 -17.62 9.58
C PRO A 117 -4.18 -18.45 8.92
N VAL A 118 -2.92 -18.17 9.28
CA VAL A 118 -1.71 -18.84 8.77
C VAL A 118 -0.87 -19.38 9.92
N GLU A 119 -0.06 -20.39 9.63
CA GLU A 119 0.93 -20.96 10.56
C GLU A 119 2.18 -20.07 10.61
N SER A 120 2.16 -19.05 11.47
CA SER A 120 3.25 -18.07 11.54
C SER A 120 4.62 -18.66 11.78
N GLY A 121 4.72 -19.78 12.51
CA GLY A 121 5.97 -20.51 12.77
C GLY A 121 6.53 -21.25 11.55
N GLN A 122 5.77 -21.40 10.46
CA GLN A 122 6.17 -22.11 9.25
C GLN A 122 6.32 -21.17 8.04
N VAL A 123 6.21 -19.87 8.24
CA VAL A 123 6.40 -18.86 7.19
C VAL A 123 7.81 -18.92 6.63
N LYS A 124 7.92 -18.93 5.31
CA LYS A 124 9.19 -18.91 4.60
C LYS A 124 9.27 -17.69 3.71
N ALA A 125 10.37 -16.96 3.81
CA ALA A 125 10.66 -15.84 2.94
C ALA A 125 11.94 -16.12 2.15
N THR A 126 11.92 -15.79 0.86
CA THR A 126 13.08 -15.88 -0.03
C THR A 126 13.22 -14.57 -0.78
N TYR A 127 14.45 -14.08 -0.89
CA TYR A 127 14.76 -12.88 -1.66
C TYR A 127 15.76 -13.22 -2.74
N ARG A 128 15.36 -13.01 -4.01
CA ARG A 128 16.20 -13.33 -5.16
C ARG A 128 15.91 -12.34 -6.30
N ASP A 129 16.97 -11.90 -6.97
CA ASP A 129 16.89 -11.04 -8.16
C ASP A 129 16.04 -9.77 -7.95
N GLY A 130 16.03 -9.22 -6.72
CA GLY A 130 15.24 -8.05 -6.37
C GLY A 130 13.76 -8.33 -6.07
N VAL A 131 13.36 -9.60 -6.00
CA VAL A 131 12.00 -10.01 -5.67
C VAL A 131 11.99 -10.76 -4.35
N LEU A 132 11.18 -10.28 -3.41
CA LEU A 132 10.87 -10.96 -2.17
C LEU A 132 9.63 -11.83 -2.37
N THR A 133 9.73 -13.10 -2.03
CA THR A 133 8.60 -14.05 -2.01
C THR A 133 8.39 -14.55 -0.59
N VAL A 134 7.20 -14.32 -0.05
CA VAL A 134 6.79 -14.79 1.28
C VAL A 134 5.70 -15.84 1.12
N LYS A 135 5.94 -17.05 1.62
CA LYS A 135 5.00 -18.17 1.63
C LYS A 135 4.47 -18.38 3.03
N LEU A 136 3.15 -18.29 3.18
CA LEU A 136 2.44 -18.37 4.44
C LEU A 136 1.52 -19.61 4.41
N PRO A 137 1.92 -20.75 5.00
CA PRO A 137 1.08 -21.93 5.09
C PRO A 137 -0.23 -21.61 5.82
N LYS A 138 -1.35 -22.10 5.26
CA LYS A 138 -2.66 -21.96 5.91
C LYS A 138 -2.71 -22.80 7.17
N ALA A 139 -3.39 -22.28 8.21
CA ALA A 139 -3.65 -23.05 9.42
C ALA A 139 -4.42 -24.35 9.07
N GLU A 140 -4.08 -25.45 9.77
CA GLU A 140 -4.67 -26.78 9.51
C GLU A 140 -6.21 -26.78 9.57
N GLU A 141 -6.79 -25.96 10.42
CA GLU A 141 -8.24 -25.84 10.61
C GLU A 141 -8.98 -25.36 9.36
N ILE A 142 -8.26 -24.72 8.42
CA ILE A 142 -8.86 -24.09 7.23
C ILE A 142 -8.62 -24.90 5.96
N LYS A 143 -7.75 -25.89 6.00
CA LYS A 143 -7.52 -26.77 4.86
C LYS A 143 -8.79 -27.56 4.57
N SER A 144 -9.22 -27.59 3.30
CA SER A 144 -10.37 -28.38 2.88
C SER A 144 -10.15 -29.86 3.22
N LYS A 145 -11.10 -30.45 3.94
CA LYS A 145 -11.11 -31.89 4.22
C LYS A 145 -12.14 -32.57 3.33
N ASP A 146 -11.73 -33.65 2.66
CA ASP A 146 -12.66 -34.47 1.92
C ASP A 146 -13.59 -35.22 2.92
N ILE A 147 -14.89 -35.04 2.76
CA ILE A 147 -15.89 -35.72 3.55
C ILE A 147 -16.35 -36.95 2.74
N LYS A 148 -16.09 -38.14 3.26
CA LYS A 148 -16.64 -39.38 2.68
C LYS A 148 -18.14 -39.45 3.01
N ILE A 149 -18.94 -39.64 1.97
CA ILE A 149 -20.37 -39.93 2.12
C ILE A 149 -20.50 -41.45 2.29
N GLU A 150 -21.04 -41.88 3.43
CA GLU A 150 -21.43 -43.27 3.65
C GLU A 150 -22.87 -43.46 3.16
N ALA A 151 -23.07 -44.38 2.25
CA ALA A 151 -24.39 -44.80 1.80
C ALA A 151 -25.01 -45.71 2.87
N VAL A 152 -26.22 -45.37 3.35
CA VAL A 152 -27.03 -46.18 4.27
C VAL A 152 -27.97 -47.08 3.47
#